data_4084790e9e7393e9f16152d4baf79923
#
_entry.id   4084790e9e7393e9f16152d4baf79923
#
_cell.length_a   1.000
_cell.length_b   1.000
_cell.length_c   1.000
_cell.angle_alpha   90.00
_cell.angle_beta   90.00
_cell.angle_gamma   90.00
#
_symmetry.space_group_name_H-M   'P 1'
#
loop_
_entity.id
_entity.type
_entity.pdbx_description
1 polymer ?
#
loop_
_entity_poly.entity_id
_entity_poly.type
_entity_poly.pdbx_seq_one_letter_code
_entity_poly.pdbx_strand_id
1 'polypeptide(L)'
;MLLSLSLKLFTREVRSGYLTSMLASLILAITIVSGISLFTDRLEQALNTETEEFLGGKLKFESNQNSIKAVIEDLELEETSHMEMVLFASVIFSDDEMQLSSVKAVDNYYPLIGELELKNSAGLFKVSSNPEPGTVWMDERLQNLLLLDYGDEIFLGDAKLIFTATIIYEPDRASGNFAFAPKTIMNMLDVESTNVIQPGSRVEYNYLFN
;
A
#
# COMPACT_ATOMS: atom_id res chain seq x y z
N MET A 1 -68.22 -17.42 -12.82
CA MET A 1 -68.03 -18.39 -13.90
C MET A 1 -66.68 -18.23 -14.60
N LEU A 2 -66.19 -17.02 -14.92
CA LEU A 2 -64.90 -16.78 -15.56
C LEU A 2 -63.69 -17.13 -14.70
N LEU A 3 -63.72 -16.82 -13.39
CA LEU A 3 -62.64 -17.13 -12.45
C LEU A 3 -62.42 -18.65 -12.26
N SER A 4 -63.46 -19.46 -12.26
CA SER A 4 -63.36 -20.90 -12.14
C SER A 4 -62.84 -21.58 -13.42
N LEU A 5 -63.07 -20.95 -14.56
CA LEU A 5 -62.55 -21.42 -15.84
C LEU A 5 -61.05 -21.10 -15.98
N SER A 6 -60.62 -19.87 -15.60
CA SER A 6 -59.22 -19.48 -15.62
C SER A 6 -58.37 -20.34 -14.65
N LEU A 7 -58.92 -20.67 -13.48
CA LEU A 7 -58.24 -21.54 -12.52
C LEU A 7 -58.07 -22.98 -13.04
N LYS A 8 -59.06 -23.54 -13.72
CA LYS A 8 -59.00 -24.84 -14.37
C LYS A 8 -58.01 -24.88 -15.54
N LEU A 9 -57.95 -23.80 -16.34
CA LEU A 9 -56.94 -23.71 -17.41
C LEU A 9 -55.54 -23.61 -16.84
N PHE A 10 -55.35 -22.80 -15.81
CA PHE A 10 -54.05 -22.65 -15.13
C PHE A 10 -53.55 -23.96 -14.54
N THR A 11 -54.42 -24.71 -13.84
CA THR A 11 -54.01 -26.02 -13.28
C THR A 11 -53.71 -27.08 -14.36
N ARG A 12 -54.36 -26.97 -15.52
CA ARG A 12 -54.09 -27.84 -16.66
C ARG A 12 -52.77 -27.53 -17.34
N GLU A 13 -52.42 -26.23 -17.45
CA GLU A 13 -51.11 -25.81 -18.03
C GLU A 13 -49.97 -26.13 -17.09
N VAL A 14 -50.12 -25.96 -15.78
CA VAL A 14 -49.11 -26.39 -14.80
C VAL A 14 -48.86 -27.91 -14.92
N ARG A 15 -49.93 -28.71 -15.14
CA ARG A 15 -49.83 -30.17 -15.25
C ARG A 15 -49.28 -30.65 -16.60
N SER A 16 -49.32 -29.79 -17.64
CA SER A 16 -48.76 -30.11 -18.97
C SER A 16 -47.22 -29.99 -19.06
N GLY A 17 -46.56 -29.50 -17.99
CA GLY A 17 -45.14 -29.34 -17.94
C GLY A 17 -44.57 -28.07 -18.64
N TYR A 18 -45.39 -27.36 -19.42
CA TYR A 18 -44.98 -26.20 -20.18
C TYR A 18 -44.69 -24.99 -19.25
N LEU A 19 -45.59 -24.77 -18.31
CA LEU A 19 -45.45 -23.70 -17.32
C LEU A 19 -44.29 -23.98 -16.34
N THR A 20 -44.08 -25.23 -15.97
CA THR A 20 -42.98 -25.63 -15.13
C THR A 20 -41.59 -25.45 -15.79
N SER A 21 -41.49 -25.75 -17.08
CA SER A 21 -40.24 -25.50 -17.83
C SER A 21 -39.96 -24.00 -17.98
N MET A 22 -40.99 -23.18 -18.21
CA MET A 22 -40.89 -21.72 -18.27
C MET A 22 -40.45 -21.13 -16.92
N LEU A 23 -41.05 -21.56 -15.83
CA LEU A 23 -40.67 -21.14 -14.48
C LEU A 23 -39.25 -21.61 -14.12
N ALA A 24 -38.87 -22.82 -14.47
CA ALA A 24 -37.54 -23.32 -14.24
C ALA A 24 -36.47 -22.52 -14.99
N SER A 25 -36.75 -22.16 -16.26
CA SER A 25 -35.84 -21.30 -17.04
C SER A 25 -35.74 -19.89 -16.45
N LEU A 26 -36.85 -19.34 -15.96
CA LEU A 26 -36.86 -18.01 -15.32
C LEU A 26 -36.06 -18.01 -14.01
N ILE A 27 -36.27 -19.02 -13.17
CA ILE A 27 -35.52 -19.18 -11.91
C ILE A 27 -34.04 -19.35 -12.22
N LEU A 28 -33.67 -20.17 -13.21
CA LEU A 28 -32.30 -20.36 -13.63
C LEU A 28 -31.67 -19.04 -14.09
N ALA A 29 -32.36 -18.27 -14.93
CA ALA A 29 -31.89 -16.97 -15.42
C ALA A 29 -31.67 -15.98 -14.26
N ILE A 30 -32.62 -15.87 -13.33
CA ILE A 30 -32.48 -15.00 -12.15
C ILE A 30 -31.31 -15.45 -11.28
N THR A 31 -31.16 -16.77 -11.07
CA THR A 31 -30.06 -17.31 -10.28
C THR A 31 -28.69 -16.98 -10.89
N ILE A 32 -28.57 -17.12 -12.21
CA ILE A 32 -27.31 -16.81 -12.92
C ILE A 32 -26.99 -15.31 -12.81
N VAL A 33 -27.97 -14.45 -13.10
CA VAL A 33 -27.77 -13.00 -13.03
C VAL A 33 -27.41 -12.56 -11.61
N SER A 34 -28.18 -13.06 -10.61
CA SER A 34 -27.89 -12.74 -9.20
C SER A 34 -26.53 -13.27 -8.75
N GLY A 35 -26.16 -14.47 -9.19
CA GLY A 35 -24.86 -15.05 -8.88
C GLY A 35 -23.70 -14.25 -9.45
N ILE A 36 -23.82 -13.81 -10.70
CA ILE A 36 -22.80 -12.94 -11.34
C ILE A 36 -22.73 -11.59 -10.62
N SER A 37 -23.88 -10.97 -10.30
CA SER A 37 -23.92 -9.68 -9.60
C SER A 37 -23.24 -9.75 -8.23
N LEU A 38 -23.56 -10.78 -7.43
CA LEU A 38 -22.94 -10.99 -6.12
C LEU A 38 -21.44 -11.27 -6.21
N PHE A 39 -21.01 -12.02 -7.23
CA PHE A 39 -19.59 -12.28 -7.46
C PHE A 39 -18.85 -10.99 -7.84
N THR A 40 -19.42 -10.20 -8.76
CA THR A 40 -18.82 -8.92 -9.19
C THR A 40 -18.69 -7.95 -8.02
N ASP A 41 -19.75 -7.82 -7.21
CA ASP A 41 -19.75 -6.95 -6.02
C ASP A 41 -18.68 -7.37 -4.99
N ARG A 42 -18.55 -8.68 -4.74
CA ARG A 42 -17.50 -9.22 -3.86
C ARG A 42 -16.09 -9.01 -4.41
N LEU A 43 -15.92 -9.18 -5.72
CA LEU A 43 -14.64 -8.96 -6.39
C LEU A 43 -14.25 -7.48 -6.33
N GLU A 44 -15.19 -6.57 -6.60
CA GLU A 44 -14.97 -5.13 -6.53
C GLU A 44 -14.58 -4.69 -5.12
N GLN A 45 -15.26 -5.19 -4.08
CA GLN A 45 -14.90 -4.91 -2.69
C GLN A 45 -13.50 -5.42 -2.34
N ALA A 46 -13.14 -6.64 -2.76
CA ALA A 46 -11.82 -7.20 -2.51
C ALA A 46 -10.72 -6.40 -3.23
N LEU A 47 -10.95 -6.04 -4.49
CA LEU A 47 -9.98 -5.25 -5.27
C LEU A 47 -9.80 -3.84 -4.70
N ASN A 48 -10.88 -3.18 -4.25
CA ASN A 48 -10.77 -1.85 -3.65
C ASN A 48 -9.96 -1.90 -2.36
N THR A 49 -10.19 -2.88 -1.49
CA THR A 49 -9.43 -3.02 -0.24
C THR A 49 -7.95 -3.29 -0.51
N GLU A 50 -7.63 -4.20 -1.43
CA GLU A 50 -6.24 -4.47 -1.80
C GLU A 50 -5.57 -3.28 -2.48
N THR A 51 -6.32 -2.50 -3.28
CA THR A 51 -5.79 -1.31 -3.95
C THR A 51 -5.46 -0.19 -2.94
N GLU A 52 -6.33 0.05 -1.95
CA GLU A 52 -6.08 1.03 -0.89
C GLU A 52 -4.84 0.65 -0.07
N GLU A 53 -4.71 -0.62 0.32
CA GLU A 53 -3.54 -1.13 1.03
C GLU A 53 -2.27 -1.05 0.16
N PHE A 54 -2.37 -1.38 -1.13
CA PHE A 54 -1.26 -1.34 -2.07
C PHE A 54 -0.76 0.08 -2.38
N LEU A 55 -1.65 1.07 -2.40
CA LEU A 55 -1.32 2.49 -2.59
C LEU A 55 -0.92 3.17 -1.29
N GLY A 56 -1.24 2.58 -0.13
CA GLY A 56 -0.99 3.16 1.18
C GLY A 56 -1.90 4.31 1.56
N GLY A 57 -2.99 4.56 0.79
CA GLY A 57 -3.96 5.62 1.04
C GLY A 57 -5.03 5.70 -0.04
N LYS A 58 -6.11 6.43 0.21
CA LYS A 58 -7.21 6.65 -0.75
C LYS A 58 -6.88 7.68 -1.82
N LEU A 59 -6.06 8.67 -1.47
CA LEU A 59 -5.63 9.74 -2.36
C LEU A 59 -4.13 9.94 -2.23
N LYS A 60 -3.41 9.91 -3.35
CA LYS A 60 -1.97 10.13 -3.43
C LYS A 60 -1.67 11.33 -4.30
N PHE A 61 -0.93 12.31 -3.76
CA PHE A 61 -0.30 13.38 -4.53
C PHE A 61 1.18 13.10 -4.66
N GLU A 62 1.69 13.18 -5.86
CA GLU A 62 3.08 12.91 -6.19
C GLU A 62 3.69 14.12 -6.93
N SER A 63 4.86 14.56 -6.51
CA SER A 63 5.59 15.66 -7.15
C SER A 63 7.09 15.49 -7.03
N ASN A 64 7.80 15.97 -8.05
CA ASN A 64 9.26 16.06 -8.02
C ASN A 64 9.76 17.37 -7.36
N GLN A 65 8.86 18.20 -6.85
CA GLN A 65 9.18 19.47 -6.20
C GLN A 65 8.49 19.57 -4.84
N ASN A 66 9.18 20.10 -3.86
CA ASN A 66 8.63 20.35 -2.51
C ASN A 66 7.48 21.39 -2.49
N SER A 67 7.20 22.04 -3.62
CA SER A 67 6.12 23.04 -3.76
C SER A 67 4.71 22.47 -3.60
N ILE A 68 4.54 21.14 -3.61
CA ILE A 68 3.24 20.50 -3.42
C ILE A 68 2.68 20.76 -2.01
N LYS A 69 3.54 20.96 -1.01
CA LYS A 69 3.13 21.27 0.37
C LYS A 69 2.28 22.54 0.43
N ALA A 70 2.69 23.59 -0.26
CA ALA A 70 1.93 24.83 -0.34
C ALA A 70 0.55 24.66 -1.02
N VAL A 71 0.44 23.73 -1.98
CA VAL A 71 -0.84 23.41 -2.65
C VAL A 71 -1.77 22.63 -1.71
N ILE A 72 -1.23 21.73 -0.89
CA ILE A 72 -2.00 20.94 0.07
C ILE A 72 -2.53 21.85 1.19
N GLU A 73 -1.72 22.77 1.68
CA GLU A 73 -2.12 23.79 2.66
C GLU A 73 -3.25 24.68 2.10
N ASP A 74 -3.18 25.09 0.83
CA ASP A 74 -4.19 25.93 0.15
C ASP A 74 -5.52 25.17 -0.08
N LEU A 75 -5.49 23.83 -0.15
CA LEU A 75 -6.66 22.99 -0.33
C LEU A 75 -7.43 22.66 0.98
N GLU A 76 -7.00 23.21 2.12
CA GLU A 76 -7.59 22.97 3.44
C GLU A 76 -7.75 21.47 3.80
N LEU A 77 -6.88 20.61 3.25
CA LEU A 77 -6.88 19.17 3.51
C LEU A 77 -6.24 18.80 4.86
N GLU A 78 -5.84 19.79 5.65
CA GLU A 78 -5.16 19.59 6.95
C GLU A 78 -5.99 18.85 8.00
N GLU A 79 -7.32 18.84 7.88
CA GLU A 79 -8.20 18.11 8.81
C GLU A 79 -8.24 16.59 8.55
N THR A 80 -7.65 16.11 7.45
CA THR A 80 -7.63 14.70 7.09
C THR A 80 -6.31 14.07 7.50
N SER A 81 -6.34 12.86 8.06
CA SER A 81 -5.10 12.12 8.36
C SER A 81 -4.29 11.95 7.09
N HIS A 82 -3.14 12.57 7.02
CA HIS A 82 -2.24 12.47 5.90
C HIS A 82 -0.86 12.03 6.34
N MET A 83 -0.14 11.42 5.43
CA MET A 83 1.22 10.94 5.60
C MET A 83 2.11 11.58 4.53
N GLU A 84 3.24 12.08 4.94
CA GLU A 84 4.29 12.60 4.05
C GLU A 84 5.41 11.57 3.91
N MET A 85 5.83 11.31 2.67
CA MET A 85 7.03 10.53 2.42
C MET A 85 7.87 11.13 1.29
N VAL A 86 9.18 10.97 1.41
CA VAL A 86 10.16 11.41 0.43
C VAL A 86 10.94 10.20 -0.05
N LEU A 87 10.98 10.02 -1.37
CA LEU A 87 11.67 8.92 -2.02
C LEU A 87 12.85 9.44 -2.84
N PHE A 88 14.01 8.87 -2.64
CA PHE A 88 15.21 9.19 -3.39
C PHE A 88 16.16 7.99 -3.47
N ALA A 89 17.09 8.02 -4.39
CA ALA A 89 18.16 7.03 -4.45
C ALA A 89 19.42 7.60 -3.82
N SER A 90 20.08 6.80 -3.00
CA SER A 90 21.38 7.14 -2.41
C SER A 90 22.25 5.92 -2.24
N VAL A 91 23.55 6.15 -2.08
CA VAL A 91 24.50 5.10 -1.74
C VAL A 91 24.61 5.02 -0.22
N ILE A 92 24.49 3.80 0.29
CA ILE A 92 24.72 3.50 1.69
C ILE A 92 26.10 2.88 1.82
N PHE A 93 26.84 3.34 2.81
CA PHE A 93 28.16 2.83 3.15
C PHE A 93 28.12 2.11 4.49
N SER A 94 28.82 0.98 4.58
CA SER A 94 29.10 0.26 5.81
C SER A 94 30.52 -0.25 5.73
N ASP A 95 31.37 0.18 6.66
CA ASP A 95 32.79 -0.14 6.68
C ASP A 95 33.46 -0.06 5.28
N ASP A 96 33.73 -1.21 4.67
CA ASP A 96 34.39 -1.31 3.35
C ASP A 96 33.40 -1.55 2.19
N GLU A 97 32.09 -1.71 2.49
CA GLU A 97 31.06 -2.03 1.49
C GLU A 97 30.18 -0.83 1.18
N MET A 98 29.74 -0.73 -0.10
CA MET A 98 28.80 0.30 -0.53
C MET A 98 27.75 -0.26 -1.47
N GLN A 99 26.51 0.21 -1.33
CA GLN A 99 25.41 -0.24 -2.15
C GLN A 99 24.42 0.88 -2.45
N LEU A 100 23.96 0.96 -3.70
CA LEU A 100 22.85 1.84 -4.07
C LEU A 100 21.55 1.32 -3.45
N SER A 101 20.83 2.21 -2.78
CA SER A 101 19.54 1.92 -2.16
C SER A 101 18.46 2.91 -2.60
N SER A 102 17.23 2.42 -2.68
CA SER A 102 16.03 3.25 -2.73
C SER A 102 15.66 3.63 -1.31
N VAL A 103 15.86 4.89 -0.96
CA VAL A 103 15.59 5.42 0.38
C VAL A 103 14.18 6.00 0.41
N LYS A 104 13.42 5.60 1.43
CA LYS A 104 12.09 6.07 1.74
C LYS A 104 12.12 6.71 3.12
N ALA A 105 12.07 8.03 3.16
CA ALA A 105 11.92 8.78 4.40
C ALA A 105 10.44 9.00 4.70
N VAL A 106 10.01 8.68 5.91
CA VAL A 106 8.61 8.64 6.31
C VAL A 106 8.38 9.44 7.60
N ASP A 107 7.21 10.05 7.70
CA ASP A 107 6.77 10.79 8.88
C ASP A 107 6.17 9.87 9.96
N ASN A 108 5.64 10.48 11.03
CA ASN A 108 5.09 9.76 12.19
C ASN A 108 3.73 9.11 11.91
N TYR A 109 3.10 9.35 10.75
CA TYR A 109 1.84 8.75 10.37
C TYR A 109 2.01 7.50 9.52
N TYR A 110 3.25 7.11 9.25
CA TYR A 110 3.58 5.91 8.49
C TYR A 110 3.49 4.62 9.33
N PRO A 111 2.90 3.54 8.79
CA PRO A 111 2.11 3.47 7.57
C PRO A 111 0.68 3.99 7.78
N LEU A 112 0.12 4.71 6.80
CA LEU A 112 -1.23 5.25 6.90
C LEU A 112 -2.29 4.14 6.91
N ILE A 113 -2.04 3.04 6.19
CA ILE A 113 -2.89 1.85 6.11
C ILE A 113 -2.01 0.61 6.23
N GLY A 114 -2.47 -0.40 6.99
CA GLY A 114 -1.77 -1.67 7.15
C GLY A 114 -0.71 -1.66 8.26
N GLU A 115 0.10 -2.70 8.28
CA GLU A 115 1.20 -2.90 9.25
C GLU A 115 2.44 -3.38 8.51
N LEU A 116 3.61 -2.95 8.97
CA LEU A 116 4.88 -3.52 8.51
C LEU A 116 5.18 -4.81 9.30
N GLU A 117 5.78 -5.77 8.63
CA GLU A 117 6.38 -6.93 9.27
C GLU A 117 7.91 -6.80 9.19
N LEU A 118 8.51 -6.72 10.35
CA LEU A 118 9.95 -6.50 10.55
C LEU A 118 10.57 -7.69 11.27
N LYS A 119 11.87 -7.85 11.08
CA LYS A 119 12.69 -8.83 11.79
C LYS A 119 13.89 -8.15 12.43
N ASN A 120 14.19 -8.49 13.67
CA ASN A 120 15.41 -8.09 14.35
C ASN A 120 16.04 -9.29 15.09
N SER A 121 17.01 -9.03 15.96
CA SER A 121 17.68 -10.07 16.77
C SER A 121 16.72 -10.86 17.69
N ALA A 122 15.58 -10.28 18.07
CA ALA A 122 14.57 -10.94 18.90
C ALA A 122 13.55 -11.77 18.11
N GLY A 123 13.48 -11.61 16.77
CA GLY A 123 12.59 -12.34 15.89
C GLY A 123 11.71 -11.44 15.02
N LEU A 124 10.62 -12.01 14.49
CA LEU A 124 9.62 -11.31 13.68
C LEU A 124 8.64 -10.55 14.58
N PHE A 125 8.29 -9.34 14.17
CA PHE A 125 7.30 -8.50 14.86
C PHE A 125 6.59 -7.58 13.87
N LYS A 126 5.41 -7.09 14.24
CA LYS A 126 4.63 -6.14 13.43
C LYS A 126 4.63 -4.77 14.08
N VAL A 127 4.67 -3.73 13.25
CA VAL A 127 4.60 -2.34 13.69
C VAL A 127 3.71 -1.51 12.78
N SER A 128 3.06 -0.49 13.38
CA SER A 128 2.33 0.57 12.69
C SER A 128 2.96 1.93 13.05
N SER A 129 4.28 2.01 12.88
CA SER A 129 5.07 3.20 13.19
C SER A 129 6.26 3.31 12.25
N ASN A 130 6.88 4.47 12.21
CA ASN A 130 8.12 4.74 11.49
C ASN A 130 9.36 4.35 12.31
N PRO A 131 10.57 4.28 11.69
CA PRO A 131 11.83 4.13 12.41
C PRO A 131 12.04 5.29 13.40
N GLU A 132 12.69 5.02 14.54
CA GLU A 132 13.12 6.08 15.43
C GLU A 132 14.17 6.97 14.74
N PRO A 133 14.22 8.28 15.04
CA PRO A 133 15.28 9.14 14.51
C PRO A 133 16.68 8.58 14.81
N GLY A 134 17.57 8.63 13.81
CA GLY A 134 18.90 8.05 13.89
C GLY A 134 18.94 6.55 13.58
N THR A 135 17.81 5.92 13.22
CA THR A 135 17.74 4.50 12.87
C THR A 135 17.18 4.24 11.49
N VAL A 136 17.48 3.07 10.94
CA VAL A 136 16.97 2.63 9.63
C VAL A 136 16.53 1.19 9.65
N TRP A 137 15.55 0.89 8.79
CA TRP A 137 15.15 -0.46 8.41
C TRP A 137 15.54 -0.72 6.97
N MET A 138 16.01 -1.91 6.67
CA MET A 138 16.46 -2.27 5.34
C MET A 138 15.83 -3.58 4.88
N ASP A 139 15.76 -3.79 3.57
CA ASP A 139 15.40 -5.11 3.06
C ASP A 139 16.52 -6.14 3.28
N GLU A 140 16.15 -7.42 3.28
CA GLU A 140 17.09 -8.52 3.51
C GLU A 140 18.22 -8.56 2.47
N ARG A 141 17.92 -8.13 1.24
CA ARG A 141 18.92 -8.08 0.18
C ARG A 141 20.02 -7.05 0.48
N LEU A 142 19.64 -5.87 1.00
CA LEU A 142 20.59 -4.82 1.34
C LEU A 142 21.44 -5.22 2.54
N GLN A 143 20.81 -5.79 3.57
CA GLN A 143 21.50 -6.33 4.73
C GLN A 143 22.60 -7.33 4.33
N ASN A 144 22.27 -8.27 3.44
CA ASN A 144 23.21 -9.29 2.97
C ASN A 144 24.33 -8.72 2.10
N LEU A 145 24.04 -7.71 1.27
CA LEU A 145 25.04 -7.07 0.40
C LEU A 145 26.04 -6.23 1.19
N LEU A 146 25.62 -5.61 2.28
CA LEU A 146 26.45 -4.79 3.15
C LEU A 146 27.01 -5.58 4.34
N LEU A 147 26.69 -6.89 4.45
CA LEU A 147 27.15 -7.79 5.53
C LEU A 147 26.83 -7.26 6.94
N LEU A 148 25.63 -6.66 7.13
CA LEU A 148 25.25 -5.97 8.36
C LEU A 148 24.63 -6.90 9.40
N ASP A 149 25.02 -6.70 10.65
CA ASP A 149 24.32 -7.18 11.84
C ASP A 149 23.42 -6.09 12.45
N TYR A 150 22.39 -6.49 13.21
CA TYR A 150 21.52 -5.53 13.88
C TYR A 150 22.29 -4.73 14.92
N GLY A 151 22.22 -3.41 14.82
CA GLY A 151 22.95 -2.46 15.64
C GLY A 151 24.17 -1.87 14.98
N ASP A 152 24.52 -2.34 13.78
CA ASP A 152 25.65 -1.79 13.02
C ASP A 152 25.34 -0.37 12.54
N GLU A 153 26.41 0.40 12.43
CA GLU A 153 26.40 1.77 11.96
C GLU A 153 26.55 1.79 10.44
N ILE A 154 25.73 2.62 9.80
CA ILE A 154 25.83 2.89 8.37
C ILE A 154 25.92 4.38 8.11
N PHE A 155 26.42 4.75 6.95
CA PHE A 155 26.43 6.13 6.49
C PHE A 155 25.53 6.28 5.26
N LEU A 156 24.65 7.27 5.34
CA LEU A 156 23.79 7.70 4.24
C LEU A 156 24.02 9.19 4.00
N GLY A 157 24.76 9.52 2.94
CA GLY A 157 25.32 10.87 2.78
C GLY A 157 26.22 11.21 3.95
N ASP A 158 25.94 12.35 4.61
CA ASP A 158 26.69 12.80 5.79
C ASP A 158 26.16 12.24 7.12
N ALA A 159 24.97 11.61 7.09
CA ALA A 159 24.33 11.08 8.29
C ALA A 159 24.85 9.70 8.68
N LYS A 160 25.09 9.51 9.97
CA LYS A 160 25.39 8.22 10.60
C LYS A 160 24.13 7.69 11.23
N LEU A 161 23.68 6.51 10.79
CA LEU A 161 22.43 5.86 11.20
C LEU A 161 22.69 4.44 11.69
N ILE A 162 21.78 3.89 12.49
CA ILE A 162 21.89 2.54 13.04
C ILE A 162 20.90 1.62 12.35
N PHE A 163 21.36 0.48 11.84
CA PHE A 163 20.51 -0.55 11.30
C PHE A 163 19.85 -1.36 12.40
N THR A 164 18.51 -1.28 12.52
CA THR A 164 17.77 -1.86 13.65
C THR A 164 16.86 -3.01 13.27
N ALA A 165 16.35 -3.07 12.03
CA ALA A 165 15.45 -4.14 11.61
C ALA A 165 15.47 -4.38 10.10
N THR A 166 15.17 -5.61 9.73
CA THR A 166 15.00 -6.05 8.34
C THR A 166 13.52 -6.01 7.97
N ILE A 167 13.19 -5.42 6.82
CA ILE A 167 11.84 -5.33 6.27
C ILE A 167 11.48 -6.67 5.63
N ILE A 168 10.45 -7.34 6.14
CA ILE A 168 9.91 -8.59 5.59
C ILE A 168 8.69 -8.29 4.73
N TYR A 169 7.80 -7.44 5.22
CA TYR A 169 6.60 -7.01 4.50
C TYR A 169 6.35 -5.51 4.71
N GLU A 170 5.99 -4.85 3.63
CA GLU A 170 5.63 -3.44 3.57
C GLU A 170 4.29 -3.31 2.83
N PRO A 171 3.26 -2.64 3.41
CA PRO A 171 1.94 -2.56 2.79
C PRO A 171 1.94 -1.76 1.48
N ASP A 172 2.65 -0.64 1.41
CA ASP A 172 2.68 0.27 0.26
C ASP A 172 3.87 0.01 -0.71
N ARG A 173 4.04 -1.24 -1.12
CA ARG A 173 5.17 -1.67 -1.99
C ARG A 173 5.28 -0.95 -3.33
N ALA A 174 4.18 -0.40 -3.84
CA ALA A 174 4.11 0.26 -5.15
C ALA A 174 4.70 1.68 -5.18
N SER A 175 5.24 2.16 -4.07
CA SER A 175 5.74 3.53 -4.00
C SER A 175 7.13 3.65 -4.59
N GLY A 176 7.25 4.44 -5.69
CA GLY A 176 8.49 5.02 -6.17
C GLY A 176 9.09 4.45 -7.45
N ASN A 177 9.82 5.33 -8.14
CA ASN A 177 10.49 5.08 -9.40
C ASN A 177 11.75 4.18 -9.28
N PHE A 178 12.14 3.77 -8.06
CA PHE A 178 13.35 3.01 -7.77
C PHE A 178 13.08 1.57 -7.34
N ALA A 179 11.97 0.99 -7.81
CA ALA A 179 11.48 -0.34 -7.39
C ALA A 179 12.48 -1.51 -7.54
N PHE A 180 13.54 -1.35 -8.32
CA PHE A 180 14.56 -2.39 -8.53
C PHE A 180 15.74 -2.33 -7.56
N ALA A 181 15.98 -1.19 -6.92
CA ALA A 181 17.03 -1.04 -5.92
C ALA A 181 16.57 -1.61 -4.56
N PRO A 182 17.49 -2.18 -3.77
CA PRO A 182 17.19 -2.57 -2.41
C PRO A 182 16.67 -1.37 -1.60
N LYS A 183 15.73 -1.62 -0.69
CA LYS A 183 15.04 -0.55 0.06
C LYS A 183 15.66 -0.26 1.41
N THR A 184 15.59 1.02 1.77
CA THR A 184 15.85 1.51 3.12
C THR A 184 14.71 2.44 3.54
N ILE A 185 14.18 2.25 4.74
CA ILE A 185 13.20 3.14 5.37
C ILE A 185 13.91 3.87 6.51
N MET A 186 13.76 5.21 6.53
CA MET A 186 14.32 6.08 7.55
C MET A 186 13.29 7.08 8.07
N ASN A 187 13.60 7.73 9.18
CA ASN A 187 12.77 8.79 9.70
C ASN A 187 12.92 10.07 8.86
N MET A 188 11.80 10.77 8.62
CA MET A 188 11.79 12.05 7.88
C MET A 188 12.70 13.11 8.53
N LEU A 189 12.82 13.10 9.86
CA LEU A 189 13.64 14.06 10.61
C LEU A 189 15.14 13.93 10.30
N ASP A 190 15.59 12.77 9.84
CA ASP A 190 17.00 12.52 9.54
C ASP A 190 17.39 12.95 8.13
N VAL A 191 16.42 13.26 7.25
CA VAL A 191 16.68 13.59 5.84
C VAL A 191 17.63 14.76 5.68
N GLU A 192 17.42 15.82 6.44
CA GLU A 192 18.27 17.03 6.36
C GLU A 192 19.71 16.72 6.74
N SER A 193 19.93 15.88 7.77
CA SER A 193 21.27 15.50 8.22
C SER A 193 22.07 14.68 7.20
N THR A 194 21.37 14.01 6.27
CA THR A 194 22.03 13.23 5.20
C THR A 194 22.73 14.11 4.18
N ASN A 195 22.28 15.34 4.00
CA ASN A 195 22.74 16.28 2.98
C ASN A 195 22.72 15.71 1.53
N VAL A 196 21.89 14.67 1.28
CA VAL A 196 21.79 14.00 -0.03
C VAL A 196 20.90 14.77 -0.99
N ILE A 197 19.86 15.43 -0.46
CA ILE A 197 18.91 16.20 -1.27
C ILE A 197 19.47 17.57 -1.55
N GLN A 198 20.00 17.74 -2.76
CA GLN A 198 20.58 18.99 -3.26
C GLN A 198 19.71 19.57 -4.39
N PRO A 199 19.83 20.86 -4.73
CA PRO A 199 19.19 21.42 -5.90
C PRO A 199 19.55 20.63 -7.17
N GLY A 200 18.52 20.02 -7.82
CA GLY A 200 18.70 19.16 -8.97
C GLY A 200 18.74 17.65 -8.65
N SER A 201 18.70 17.26 -7.39
CA SER A 201 18.51 15.85 -7.02
C SER A 201 17.18 15.33 -7.51
N ARG A 202 17.15 14.06 -7.95
CA ARG A 202 15.91 13.37 -8.31
C ARG A 202 15.24 12.88 -7.05
N VAL A 203 14.24 13.60 -6.60
CA VAL A 203 13.46 13.33 -5.39
C VAL A 203 11.99 13.29 -5.75
N GLU A 204 11.25 12.40 -5.11
CA GLU A 204 9.81 12.26 -5.25
C GLU A 204 9.17 12.51 -3.90
N TYR A 205 8.31 13.51 -3.82
CA TYR A 205 7.53 13.86 -2.63
C TYR A 205 6.13 13.30 -2.79
N ASN A 206 5.71 12.49 -1.86
CA ASN A 206 4.40 11.85 -1.85
C ASN A 206 3.63 12.23 -0.60
N TYR A 207 2.38 12.64 -0.80
CA TYR A 207 1.41 12.92 0.26
C TYR A 207 0.23 11.97 0.07
N LEU A 208 -0.05 11.18 1.09
CA LEU A 208 -1.13 10.21 1.08
C LEU A 208 -2.19 10.61 2.11
N PHE A 209 -3.45 10.49 1.71
CA PHE A 209 -4.63 10.83 2.52
C PHE A 209 -5.52 9.60 2.66
N ASN A 210 -6.14 9.47 3.86
CA ASN A 210 -7.06 8.36 4.16
C ASN A 210 -8.52 8.85 4.15
#